data_a87e597fb678a918c8127a3a8a0c11ba
#
_entry.id   a87e597fb678a918c8127a3a8a0c11ba
#
_cell.length_a   1.000
_cell.length_b   1.000
_cell.length_c   1.000
_cell.angle_alpha   90.00
_cell.angle_beta   90.00
_cell.angle_gamma   90.00
#
_symmetry.space_group_name_H-M   'P 1'
#
loop_
_entity.id
_entity.type
_entity.pdbx_description
1 polymer ?
#
loop_
_entity_poly.entity_id
_entity_poly.type
_entity_poly.pdbx_seq_one_letter_code
_entity_poly.pdbx_strand_id
1 'polypeptide(L)'
;MPDVIVIGAGVVGAACAYYATRAGLDVTVLDRGPVAGGTTGAGEGNILVSDKEPGPELDLALLSNRLWRDLSTVADFEFEAKGGLVVAETREVRDTLQDLAIKQGVEHQVVPGAGLHAYEPHLAPGLAGGVFYPQDSQVQPMLAAARLLAAARERYGHSALRVRTGVEVKGVSTAGGRVTGVRTGEGEILAPAVINAAGTWGGEVAAMAGVDLPILPRRGFILVTEPLREPLIRHKVYTAAYVTNVASDSAGLETSGVVEATPSGTVLIGASRERVGFDRTTSLPVLSRLAAQAVALFPALSAVRAIRSYCGFRPYCPDHLPVIGADPRVPGLYHACGHEGAGIGLAPVTGLLLSRLLAGEQPDLDLHPFRPDRFAFARETR
;
A
#
# COMPACT_ATOMS: atom_id res chain seq x y z
N MET A 1 23.13 20.37 3.71
CA MET A 1 21.81 20.32 4.38
C MET A 1 20.85 19.78 3.32
N PRO A 2 20.06 18.74 3.56
CA PRO A 2 19.07 18.30 2.58
C PRO A 2 17.95 19.34 2.42
N ASP A 3 17.33 19.36 1.24
CA ASP A 3 16.13 20.15 0.98
C ASP A 3 14.91 19.52 1.65
N VAL A 4 14.89 18.18 1.73
CA VAL A 4 13.79 17.42 2.34
C VAL A 4 14.29 16.19 3.09
N ILE A 5 13.70 15.95 4.27
CA ILE A 5 13.84 14.71 5.02
C ILE A 5 12.58 13.88 4.84
N VAL A 6 12.74 12.61 4.47
CA VAL A 6 11.65 11.62 4.42
C VAL A 6 11.76 10.71 5.63
N ILE A 7 10.73 10.65 6.46
CA ILE A 7 10.65 9.77 7.63
C ILE A 7 9.93 8.49 7.22
N GLY A 8 10.68 7.39 7.13
CA GLY A 8 10.21 6.08 6.69
C GLY A 8 10.80 5.64 5.36
N ALA A 9 11.40 4.45 5.33
CA ALA A 9 11.97 3.80 4.15
C ALA A 9 11.09 2.63 3.64
N GLY A 10 9.77 2.70 3.88
CA GLY A 10 8.80 1.85 3.21
C GLY A 10 8.62 2.25 1.74
N VAL A 11 7.77 1.54 0.99
CA VAL A 11 7.58 1.79 -0.44
C VAL A 11 7.07 3.22 -0.74
N VAL A 12 6.20 3.76 0.12
CA VAL A 12 5.71 5.14 -0.02
C VAL A 12 6.85 6.16 0.19
N GLY A 13 7.64 5.99 1.26
CA GLY A 13 8.80 6.87 1.50
C GLY A 13 9.88 6.74 0.42
N ALA A 14 10.10 5.52 -0.09
CA ALA A 14 11.02 5.28 -1.21
C ALA A 14 10.54 5.97 -2.50
N ALA A 15 9.24 5.93 -2.79
CA ALA A 15 8.65 6.65 -3.92
C ALA A 15 8.75 8.18 -3.74
N CYS A 16 8.44 8.70 -2.54
CA CYS A 16 8.63 10.13 -2.23
C CYS A 16 10.08 10.55 -2.45
N ALA A 17 11.04 9.76 -1.97
CA ALA A 17 12.47 10.04 -2.16
C ALA A 17 12.87 9.98 -3.64
N TYR A 18 12.41 8.98 -4.39
CA TYR A 18 12.69 8.85 -5.81
C TYR A 18 12.20 10.07 -6.61
N TYR A 19 10.93 10.46 -6.44
CA TYR A 19 10.36 11.56 -7.20
C TYR A 19 10.89 12.93 -6.76
N ALA A 20 11.16 13.13 -5.46
CA ALA A 20 11.79 14.37 -4.97
C ALA A 20 13.23 14.52 -5.51
N THR A 21 14.02 13.44 -5.51
CA THR A 21 15.37 13.44 -6.10
C THR A 21 15.32 13.67 -7.61
N ARG A 22 14.35 13.05 -8.30
CA ARG A 22 14.10 13.27 -9.73
C ARG A 22 13.76 14.73 -10.05
N ALA A 23 13.08 15.42 -9.12
CA ALA A 23 12.77 16.85 -9.23
C ALA A 23 13.96 17.76 -8.88
N GLY A 24 15.15 17.20 -8.60
CA GLY A 24 16.38 17.94 -8.34
C GLY A 24 16.60 18.31 -6.88
N LEU A 25 15.82 17.76 -5.94
CA LEU A 25 15.99 18.04 -4.51
C LEU A 25 17.01 17.09 -3.86
N ASP A 26 17.78 17.63 -2.91
CA ASP A 26 18.63 16.85 -2.02
C ASP A 26 17.78 16.19 -0.92
N VAL A 27 17.73 14.85 -0.91
CA VAL A 27 16.87 14.07 -0.04
C VAL A 27 17.66 13.27 0.99
N THR A 28 17.20 13.27 2.24
CA THR A 28 17.65 12.34 3.26
C THR A 28 16.48 11.50 3.77
N VAL A 29 16.56 10.18 3.58
CA VAL A 29 15.58 9.22 4.12
C VAL A 29 16.09 8.71 5.47
N LEU A 30 15.23 8.72 6.49
CA LEU A 30 15.51 8.21 7.82
C LEU A 30 14.53 7.10 8.16
N ASP A 31 15.02 5.96 8.62
CA ASP A 31 14.17 4.89 9.15
C ASP A 31 14.81 4.29 10.40
N ARG A 32 14.02 4.01 11.43
CA ARG A 32 14.48 3.34 12.66
C ARG A 32 14.83 1.87 12.46
N GLY A 33 14.28 1.25 11.42
CA GLY A 33 14.52 -0.14 11.02
C GLY A 33 15.22 -0.24 9.66
N PRO A 34 15.25 -1.43 9.06
CA PRO A 34 15.73 -1.63 7.69
C PRO A 34 14.74 -1.07 6.66
N VAL A 35 15.22 -0.88 5.43
CA VAL A 35 14.34 -0.56 4.28
C VAL A 35 13.23 -1.59 4.19
N ALA A 36 12.00 -1.14 3.98
CA ALA A 36 10.79 -1.96 3.94
C ALA A 36 10.49 -2.77 5.21
N GLY A 37 11.10 -2.45 6.36
CA GLY A 37 10.96 -3.21 7.61
C GLY A 37 9.58 -3.12 8.29
N GLY A 38 8.71 -2.21 7.85
CA GLY A 38 7.35 -2.02 8.39
C GLY A 38 6.27 -2.75 7.57
N THR A 39 5.16 -2.06 7.31
CA THR A 39 4.00 -2.57 6.56
C THR A 39 4.38 -3.11 5.19
N THR A 40 5.29 -2.46 4.48
CA THR A 40 5.76 -2.85 3.15
C THR A 40 6.30 -4.28 3.11
N GLY A 41 7.05 -4.71 4.12
CA GLY A 41 7.63 -6.06 4.20
C GLY A 41 6.68 -7.11 4.78
N ALA A 42 5.44 -6.74 5.09
CA ALA A 42 4.46 -7.61 5.75
C ALA A 42 3.11 -7.63 5.01
N GLY A 43 3.11 -7.33 3.72
CA GLY A 43 1.94 -7.35 2.85
C GLY A 43 2.15 -8.17 1.59
N GLU A 44 1.12 -8.21 0.77
CA GLU A 44 1.11 -8.69 -0.60
C GLU A 44 1.54 -7.56 -1.55
N GLY A 45 1.80 -7.89 -2.83
CA GLY A 45 2.30 -6.94 -3.82
C GLY A 45 1.22 -6.16 -4.60
N ASN A 46 0.07 -5.91 -4.04
CA ASN A 46 -1.13 -5.45 -4.72
C ASN A 46 -1.02 -4.06 -5.36
N ILE A 47 -1.29 -3.98 -6.68
CA ILE A 47 -1.52 -2.77 -7.43
C ILE A 47 -2.89 -2.92 -8.09
N LEU A 48 -3.95 -2.54 -7.38
CA LEU A 48 -5.33 -2.82 -7.77
C LEU A 48 -6.10 -1.52 -8.07
N VAL A 49 -6.96 -1.60 -9.08
CA VAL A 49 -8.05 -0.64 -9.33
C VAL A 49 -9.40 -1.27 -8.99
N SER A 50 -9.47 -2.59 -9.02
CA SER A 50 -10.66 -3.41 -8.85
C SER A 50 -11.29 -3.37 -7.46
N ASP A 51 -10.52 -3.05 -6.42
CA ASP A 51 -10.99 -2.94 -5.03
C ASP A 51 -11.32 -1.50 -4.59
N LYS A 52 -11.35 -0.55 -5.55
CA LYS A 52 -11.60 0.85 -5.27
C LYS A 52 -13.04 1.25 -5.57
N GLU A 53 -13.66 1.98 -4.66
CA GLU A 53 -14.92 2.67 -4.97
C GLU A 53 -14.67 3.82 -5.95
N PRO A 54 -15.68 4.18 -6.79
CA PRO A 54 -15.61 5.38 -7.61
C PRO A 54 -15.31 6.62 -6.76
N GLY A 55 -14.30 7.39 -7.16
CA GLY A 55 -13.93 8.59 -6.41
C GLY A 55 -12.44 8.84 -6.37
N PRO A 56 -11.99 9.73 -5.48
CA PRO A 56 -10.63 10.25 -5.50
C PRO A 56 -9.54 9.18 -5.30
N GLU A 57 -9.79 8.11 -4.54
CA GLU A 57 -8.82 7.02 -4.39
C GLU A 57 -8.66 6.21 -5.69
N LEU A 58 -9.75 6.02 -6.44
CA LEU A 58 -9.68 5.36 -7.76
C LEU A 58 -8.86 6.21 -8.75
N ASP A 59 -9.03 7.54 -8.73
CA ASP A 59 -8.22 8.44 -9.58
C ASP A 59 -6.74 8.33 -9.27
N LEU A 60 -6.37 8.27 -7.97
CA LEU A 60 -5.00 8.00 -7.55
C LEU A 60 -4.52 6.64 -8.07
N ALA A 61 -5.35 5.59 -7.92
CA ALA A 61 -4.98 4.23 -8.31
C ALA A 61 -4.75 4.11 -9.83
N LEU A 62 -5.59 4.76 -10.63
CA LEU A 62 -5.45 4.78 -12.09
C LEU A 62 -4.17 5.50 -12.55
N LEU A 63 -3.84 6.65 -11.95
CA LEU A 63 -2.59 7.32 -12.26
C LEU A 63 -1.40 6.49 -11.77
N SER A 64 -1.48 5.95 -10.56
CA SER A 64 -0.39 5.18 -9.97
C SER A 64 -0.09 3.89 -10.74
N ASN A 65 -1.11 3.23 -11.26
CA ASN A 65 -0.95 2.03 -12.09
C ASN A 65 -0.11 2.32 -13.35
N ARG A 66 -0.34 3.47 -14.01
CA ARG A 66 0.51 3.92 -15.13
C ARG A 66 1.95 4.17 -14.68
N LEU A 67 2.12 4.86 -13.56
CA LEU A 67 3.45 5.15 -13.00
C LEU A 67 4.22 3.90 -12.60
N TRP A 68 3.56 2.85 -12.10
CA TRP A 68 4.21 1.57 -11.84
C TRP A 68 4.76 0.91 -13.11
N ARG A 69 4.01 0.96 -14.21
CA ARG A 69 4.48 0.48 -15.53
C ARG A 69 5.70 1.26 -16.00
N ASP A 70 5.69 2.59 -15.87
CA ASP A 70 6.84 3.43 -16.23
C ASP A 70 8.05 3.09 -15.34
N LEU A 71 7.86 2.95 -14.03
CA LEU A 71 8.93 2.60 -13.09
C LEU A 71 9.51 1.20 -13.36
N SER A 72 8.72 0.25 -13.85
CA SER A 72 9.23 -1.09 -14.21
C SER A 72 10.26 -1.07 -15.34
N THR A 73 10.29 0.00 -16.13
CA THR A 73 11.36 0.22 -17.13
C THR A 73 12.64 0.81 -16.53
N VAL A 74 12.55 1.31 -15.30
CA VAL A 74 13.67 1.97 -14.60
C VAL A 74 14.43 0.99 -13.71
N ALA A 75 13.71 0.09 -13.05
CA ALA A 75 14.29 -0.88 -12.13
C ALA A 75 13.46 -2.17 -12.12
N ASP A 76 14.13 -3.30 -11.93
CA ASP A 76 13.48 -4.60 -11.75
C ASP A 76 13.06 -4.78 -10.29
N PHE A 77 11.76 -4.91 -10.08
CA PHE A 77 11.14 -5.20 -8.80
C PHE A 77 10.02 -6.25 -8.93
N GLU A 78 10.18 -7.15 -9.88
CA GLU A 78 9.23 -8.25 -10.18
C GLU A 78 7.82 -7.70 -10.46
N PHE A 79 7.73 -6.68 -11.33
CA PHE A 79 6.44 -6.14 -11.77
C PHE A 79 5.76 -7.11 -12.73
N GLU A 80 4.53 -7.50 -12.40
CA GLU A 80 3.70 -8.38 -13.23
C GLU A 80 2.35 -7.72 -13.54
N ALA A 81 2.14 -7.38 -14.81
CA ALA A 81 0.85 -6.89 -15.33
C ALA A 81 -0.04 -8.09 -15.68
N LYS A 82 -0.42 -8.88 -14.67
CA LYS A 82 -1.10 -10.17 -14.86
C LYS A 82 -2.61 -10.13 -14.71
N GLY A 83 -3.16 -8.98 -14.32
CA GLY A 83 -4.58 -8.83 -14.06
C GLY A 83 -5.03 -9.37 -12.71
N GLY A 84 -6.25 -8.97 -12.31
CA GLY A 84 -6.93 -9.42 -11.12
C GLY A 84 -8.26 -10.07 -11.47
N LEU A 85 -8.61 -11.18 -10.82
CA LEU A 85 -9.87 -11.86 -10.97
C LEU A 85 -10.61 -11.87 -9.63
N VAL A 86 -11.71 -11.10 -9.56
CA VAL A 86 -12.64 -11.13 -8.43
C VAL A 86 -13.66 -12.21 -8.69
N VAL A 87 -13.74 -13.21 -7.80
CA VAL A 87 -14.67 -14.34 -7.98
C VAL A 87 -15.89 -14.21 -7.07
N ALA A 88 -17.01 -14.70 -7.57
CA ALA A 88 -18.31 -14.68 -6.92
C ALA A 88 -18.87 -16.10 -6.73
N GLU A 89 -19.38 -16.39 -5.53
CA GLU A 89 -19.99 -17.65 -5.19
C GLU A 89 -21.42 -17.78 -5.72
N THR A 90 -22.14 -16.66 -5.81
CA THR A 90 -23.53 -16.61 -6.31
C THR A 90 -23.67 -15.62 -7.48
N ARG A 91 -24.77 -15.74 -8.21
CA ARG A 91 -25.07 -14.84 -9.33
C ARG A 91 -25.30 -13.42 -8.85
N GLU A 92 -25.98 -13.25 -7.73
CA GLU A 92 -26.27 -11.93 -7.14
C GLU A 92 -24.97 -11.20 -6.79
N VAL A 93 -23.99 -11.90 -6.20
CA VAL A 93 -22.68 -11.36 -5.88
C VAL A 93 -21.91 -10.98 -7.14
N ARG A 94 -21.96 -11.83 -8.18
CA ARG A 94 -21.32 -11.51 -9.47
C ARG A 94 -21.93 -10.26 -10.11
N ASP A 95 -23.26 -10.16 -10.09
CA ASP A 95 -23.97 -9.00 -10.67
C ASP A 95 -23.64 -7.71 -9.90
N THR A 96 -23.50 -7.78 -8.57
CA THR A 96 -23.01 -6.66 -7.73
C THR A 96 -21.58 -6.26 -8.10
N LEU A 97 -20.68 -7.21 -8.34
CA LEU A 97 -19.31 -6.92 -8.79
C LEU A 97 -19.30 -6.26 -10.18
N GLN A 98 -20.17 -6.71 -11.08
CA GLN A 98 -20.32 -6.11 -12.40
C GLN A 98 -20.82 -4.66 -12.30
N ASP A 99 -21.83 -4.40 -11.46
CA ASP A 99 -22.35 -3.06 -11.24
C ASP A 99 -21.30 -2.12 -10.67
N LEU A 100 -20.45 -2.61 -9.76
CA LEU A 100 -19.31 -1.84 -9.25
C LEU A 100 -18.33 -1.51 -10.38
N ALA A 101 -17.94 -2.50 -11.19
CA ALA A 101 -17.01 -2.30 -12.30
C ALA A 101 -17.53 -1.28 -13.33
N ILE A 102 -18.83 -1.32 -13.62
CA ILE A 102 -19.49 -0.34 -14.48
C ILE A 102 -19.41 1.08 -13.87
N LYS A 103 -19.70 1.20 -12.57
CA LYS A 103 -19.63 2.50 -11.86
C LYS A 103 -18.21 3.04 -11.77
N GLN A 104 -17.21 2.17 -11.62
CA GLN A 104 -15.79 2.56 -11.64
C GLN A 104 -15.37 3.11 -13.00
N GLY A 105 -16.02 2.70 -14.11
CA GLY A 105 -15.64 3.10 -15.46
C GLY A 105 -14.27 2.58 -15.90
N VAL A 106 -13.75 1.54 -15.26
CA VAL A 106 -12.47 0.91 -15.60
C VAL A 106 -12.66 -0.23 -16.60
N GLU A 107 -11.60 -0.57 -17.33
CA GLU A 107 -11.61 -1.75 -18.19
C GLU A 107 -11.83 -3.01 -17.38
N HIS A 108 -12.82 -3.80 -17.76
CA HIS A 108 -13.18 -5.04 -17.07
C HIS A 108 -13.86 -6.02 -18.02
N GLN A 109 -13.86 -7.29 -17.63
CA GLN A 109 -14.56 -8.36 -18.34
C GLN A 109 -15.37 -9.19 -17.34
N VAL A 110 -16.66 -9.27 -17.57
CA VAL A 110 -17.54 -10.16 -16.77
C VAL A 110 -17.34 -11.59 -17.25
N VAL A 111 -16.95 -12.47 -16.33
CA VAL A 111 -16.63 -13.86 -16.61
C VAL A 111 -17.71 -14.76 -16.02
N PRO A 112 -18.51 -15.47 -16.83
CA PRO A 112 -19.46 -16.44 -16.32
C PRO A 112 -18.75 -17.64 -15.68
N GLY A 113 -19.40 -18.39 -14.78
CA GLY A 113 -18.79 -19.53 -14.08
C GLY A 113 -18.12 -20.53 -15.00
N ALA A 114 -18.76 -20.87 -16.13
CA ALA A 114 -18.19 -21.77 -17.14
C ALA A 114 -16.89 -21.22 -17.81
N GLY A 115 -16.68 -19.91 -17.77
CA GLY A 115 -15.51 -19.25 -18.37
C GLY A 115 -14.32 -19.11 -17.42
N LEU A 116 -14.51 -19.29 -16.11
CA LEU A 116 -13.46 -19.04 -15.11
C LEU A 116 -12.22 -19.89 -15.32
N HIS A 117 -12.36 -21.14 -15.75
CA HIS A 117 -11.21 -22.03 -15.98
C HIS A 117 -10.33 -21.62 -17.18
N ALA A 118 -10.81 -20.76 -18.07
CA ALA A 118 -9.96 -20.19 -19.12
C ALA A 118 -8.93 -19.21 -18.53
N TYR A 119 -9.31 -18.49 -17.45
CA TYR A 119 -8.43 -17.61 -16.70
C TYR A 119 -7.58 -18.38 -15.69
N GLU A 120 -8.22 -19.17 -14.85
CA GLU A 120 -7.61 -19.93 -13.76
C GLU A 120 -7.98 -21.42 -13.85
N PRO A 121 -7.17 -22.24 -14.55
CA PRO A 121 -7.48 -23.66 -14.78
C PRO A 121 -7.66 -24.51 -13.52
N HIS A 122 -7.02 -24.09 -12.41
CA HIS A 122 -7.01 -24.82 -11.15
C HIS A 122 -8.00 -24.27 -10.11
N LEU A 123 -8.82 -23.28 -10.51
CA LEU A 123 -9.84 -22.69 -9.63
C LEU A 123 -10.90 -23.74 -9.30
N ALA A 124 -11.44 -23.68 -8.08
CA ALA A 124 -12.50 -24.58 -7.64
C ALA A 124 -13.74 -24.50 -8.55
N PRO A 125 -14.41 -25.63 -8.84
CA PRO A 125 -15.67 -25.63 -9.57
C PRO A 125 -16.81 -25.05 -8.70
N GLY A 126 -17.90 -24.65 -9.36
CA GLY A 126 -19.14 -24.24 -8.68
C GLY A 126 -19.25 -22.75 -8.38
N LEU A 127 -18.23 -21.94 -8.68
CA LEU A 127 -18.33 -20.48 -8.62
C LEU A 127 -19.26 -19.96 -9.71
N ALA A 128 -20.07 -18.96 -9.38
CA ALA A 128 -21.07 -18.40 -10.30
C ALA A 128 -20.48 -17.53 -11.41
N GLY A 129 -19.21 -17.10 -11.25
CA GLY A 129 -18.48 -16.25 -12.17
C GLY A 129 -17.59 -15.26 -11.45
N GLY A 130 -17.26 -14.18 -12.13
CA GLY A 130 -16.43 -13.12 -11.57
C GLY A 130 -16.27 -11.95 -12.51
N VAL A 131 -15.40 -11.02 -12.13
CA VAL A 131 -14.98 -9.89 -12.95
C VAL A 131 -13.47 -9.88 -13.05
N PHE A 132 -12.95 -9.85 -14.26
CA PHE A 132 -11.53 -9.73 -14.54
C PHE A 132 -11.16 -8.29 -14.85
N TYR A 133 -10.10 -7.81 -14.21
CA TYR A 133 -9.55 -6.47 -14.37
C TYR A 133 -8.14 -6.55 -14.95
N PRO A 134 -7.97 -6.28 -16.25
CA PRO A 134 -6.66 -6.44 -16.91
C PRO A 134 -5.61 -5.42 -16.43
N GLN A 135 -6.04 -4.34 -15.82
CA GLN A 135 -5.16 -3.30 -15.30
C GLN A 135 -4.48 -3.66 -13.98
N ASP A 136 -5.07 -4.58 -13.21
CA ASP A 136 -4.49 -5.01 -11.94
C ASP A 136 -3.13 -5.66 -12.15
N SER A 137 -2.22 -5.37 -11.23
CA SER A 137 -0.82 -5.77 -11.33
C SER A 137 -0.28 -6.12 -9.96
N GLN A 138 0.94 -6.63 -9.91
CA GLN A 138 1.64 -6.84 -8.65
C GLN A 138 3.13 -6.50 -8.76
N VAL A 139 3.77 -6.32 -7.60
CA VAL A 139 5.22 -6.17 -7.44
C VAL A 139 5.69 -6.98 -6.23
N GLN A 140 7.00 -7.18 -6.10
CA GLN A 140 7.59 -7.60 -4.83
C GLN A 140 7.84 -6.35 -3.98
N PRO A 141 7.08 -6.10 -2.90
CA PRO A 141 7.05 -4.79 -2.25
C PRO A 141 8.37 -4.35 -1.62
N MET A 142 9.09 -5.29 -0.97
CA MET A 142 10.39 -4.99 -0.36
C MET A 142 11.43 -4.65 -1.43
N LEU A 143 11.41 -5.40 -2.52
CA LEU A 143 12.28 -5.17 -3.67
C LEU A 143 11.98 -3.83 -4.31
N ALA A 144 10.69 -3.49 -4.49
CA ALA A 144 10.28 -2.20 -5.03
C ALA A 144 10.80 -1.03 -4.21
N ALA A 145 10.66 -1.05 -2.88
CA ALA A 145 11.20 -0.01 -2.01
C ALA A 145 12.73 0.12 -2.14
N ALA A 146 13.45 -1.00 -2.10
CA ALA A 146 14.91 -1.00 -2.20
C ALA A 146 15.41 -0.52 -3.57
N ARG A 147 14.77 -0.99 -4.65
CA ARG A 147 15.14 -0.65 -6.03
C ARG A 147 14.82 0.79 -6.41
N LEU A 148 13.72 1.37 -5.91
CA LEU A 148 13.42 2.79 -6.11
C LEU A 148 14.50 3.68 -5.47
N LEU A 149 14.93 3.38 -4.24
CA LEU A 149 16.01 4.10 -3.58
C LEU A 149 17.36 3.92 -4.30
N ALA A 150 17.66 2.71 -4.77
CA ALA A 150 18.87 2.44 -5.54
C ALA A 150 18.86 3.19 -6.87
N ALA A 151 17.78 3.10 -7.64
CA ALA A 151 17.61 3.77 -8.92
C ALA A 151 17.70 5.29 -8.80
N ALA A 152 17.16 5.89 -7.73
CA ALA A 152 17.31 7.31 -7.48
C ALA A 152 18.79 7.71 -7.28
N ARG A 153 19.54 6.93 -6.51
CA ARG A 153 20.99 7.17 -6.27
C ARG A 153 21.83 6.97 -7.53
N GLU A 154 21.52 5.95 -8.32
CA GLU A 154 22.23 5.64 -9.56
C GLU A 154 22.01 6.71 -10.64
N ARG A 155 20.76 7.19 -10.78
CA ARG A 155 20.40 8.16 -11.85
C ARG A 155 20.72 9.61 -11.51
N TYR A 156 20.57 10.00 -10.23
CA TYR A 156 20.63 11.40 -9.82
C TYR A 156 21.83 11.70 -8.90
N GLY A 157 22.58 10.68 -8.51
CA GLY A 157 23.80 10.79 -7.73
C GLY A 157 23.63 10.43 -6.25
N HIS A 158 24.70 9.87 -5.69
CA HIS A 158 24.73 9.46 -4.28
C HIS A 158 24.67 10.66 -3.30
N SER A 159 25.06 11.85 -3.74
CA SER A 159 24.94 13.07 -2.95
C SER A 159 23.51 13.57 -2.86
N ALA A 160 22.71 13.37 -3.93
CA ALA A 160 21.32 13.80 -4.00
C ALA A 160 20.37 12.97 -3.14
N LEU A 161 20.70 11.70 -2.88
CA LEU A 161 19.90 10.83 -2.00
C LEU A 161 20.76 10.10 -0.97
N ARG A 162 20.53 10.39 0.30
CA ARG A 162 21.09 9.69 1.46
C ARG A 162 20.02 8.84 2.14
N VAL A 163 20.31 7.57 2.40
CA VAL A 163 19.41 6.66 3.14
C VAL A 163 20.13 6.23 4.41
N ARG A 164 19.52 6.49 5.56
CA ARG A 164 20.05 6.19 6.88
C ARG A 164 19.05 5.30 7.64
N THR A 165 19.35 4.03 7.70
CA THR A 165 18.62 3.02 8.47
C THR A 165 19.16 2.93 9.89
N GLY A 166 18.34 2.45 10.84
CA GLY A 166 18.70 2.42 12.27
C GLY A 166 18.65 3.79 12.94
N VAL A 167 18.12 4.82 12.28
CA VAL A 167 18.02 6.19 12.80
C VAL A 167 16.57 6.53 13.11
N GLU A 168 16.23 6.56 14.38
CA GLU A 168 14.90 6.92 14.84
C GLU A 168 14.74 8.43 14.96
N VAL A 169 13.70 8.97 14.31
CA VAL A 169 13.25 10.34 14.52
C VAL A 169 12.48 10.41 15.83
N LYS A 170 12.92 11.28 16.74
CA LYS A 170 12.36 11.48 18.08
C LYS A 170 11.58 12.78 18.23
N GLY A 171 11.59 13.62 17.19
CA GLY A 171 10.86 14.88 17.18
C GLY A 171 11.01 15.61 15.86
N VAL A 172 10.05 16.44 15.54
CA VAL A 172 10.11 17.41 14.43
C VAL A 172 10.47 18.76 15.04
N SER A 173 11.54 19.37 14.55
CA SER A 173 11.98 20.69 15.01
C SER A 173 11.24 21.79 14.27
N THR A 174 10.78 22.80 15.03
CA THR A 174 10.08 23.95 14.47
C THR A 174 10.60 25.26 15.04
N ALA A 175 10.62 26.32 14.22
CA ALA A 175 10.88 27.68 14.66
C ALA A 175 9.85 28.62 14.01
N GLY A 176 9.23 29.48 14.81
CA GLY A 176 8.15 30.34 14.33
C GLY A 176 6.96 29.57 13.71
N GLY A 177 6.67 28.34 14.19
CA GLY A 177 5.62 27.49 13.69
C GLY A 177 5.94 26.74 12.39
N ARG A 178 7.14 26.92 11.81
CA ARG A 178 7.59 26.27 10.57
C ARG A 178 8.62 25.19 10.88
N VAL A 179 8.62 24.11 10.11
CA VAL A 179 9.63 23.04 10.18
C VAL A 179 11.04 23.61 9.94
N THR A 180 12.01 23.18 10.76
CA THR A 180 13.46 23.47 10.59
C THR A 180 14.30 22.21 10.51
N GLY A 181 13.72 21.03 10.80
CA GLY A 181 14.42 19.76 10.74
C GLY A 181 13.77 18.67 11.61
N VAL A 182 14.57 17.68 11.94
CA VAL A 182 14.17 16.58 12.83
C VAL A 182 15.24 16.31 13.89
N ARG A 183 14.83 15.87 15.06
CA ARG A 183 15.69 15.40 16.15
C ARG A 183 15.80 13.90 16.14
N THR A 184 17.02 13.39 16.25
CA THR A 184 17.32 11.95 16.31
C THR A 184 18.15 11.63 17.54
N GLY A 185 18.45 10.34 17.77
CA GLY A 185 19.40 9.95 18.83
C GLY A 185 20.85 10.41 18.57
N GLU A 186 21.18 10.77 17.31
CA GLU A 186 22.52 11.22 16.88
C GLU A 186 22.65 12.74 16.77
N GLY A 187 21.58 13.46 17.12
CA GLY A 187 21.51 14.91 17.03
C GLY A 187 20.41 15.40 16.10
N GLU A 188 20.46 16.69 15.81
CA GLU A 188 19.50 17.36 14.94
C GLU A 188 19.97 17.35 13.47
N ILE A 189 19.04 17.09 12.56
CA ILE A 189 19.26 17.17 11.12
C ILE A 189 18.35 18.27 10.59
N LEU A 190 18.95 19.34 10.09
CA LEU A 190 18.23 20.50 9.57
C LEU A 190 17.71 20.22 8.16
N ALA A 191 16.48 20.65 7.88
CA ALA A 191 15.87 20.69 6.56
C ALA A 191 14.65 21.61 6.56
N PRO A 192 14.38 22.36 5.49
CA PRO A 192 13.20 23.22 5.40
C PRO A 192 11.89 22.45 5.19
N ALA A 193 11.97 21.17 4.79
CA ALA A 193 10.81 20.32 4.56
C ALA A 193 11.01 18.90 5.15
N VAL A 194 9.92 18.35 5.68
CA VAL A 194 9.85 16.98 6.23
C VAL A 194 8.62 16.28 5.65
N ILE A 195 8.80 15.10 5.07
CA ILE A 195 7.72 14.20 4.64
C ILE A 195 7.55 13.11 5.69
N ASN A 196 6.38 13.03 6.30
CA ASN A 196 5.96 11.95 7.16
C ASN A 196 5.44 10.78 6.31
N ALA A 197 6.30 9.81 6.01
CA ALA A 197 5.99 8.56 5.31
C ALA A 197 6.10 7.35 6.25
N ALA A 198 5.83 7.54 7.55
CA ALA A 198 6.02 6.55 8.59
C ALA A 198 4.93 5.46 8.65
N GLY A 199 4.09 5.35 7.61
CA GLY A 199 3.05 4.31 7.49
C GLY A 199 2.13 4.29 8.70
N THR A 200 2.05 3.16 9.40
CA THR A 200 1.19 2.99 10.57
C THR A 200 1.56 3.89 11.76
N TRP A 201 2.81 4.36 11.81
CA TRP A 201 3.28 5.31 12.83
C TRP A 201 3.14 6.78 12.39
N GLY A 202 2.43 7.02 11.28
CA GLY A 202 2.23 8.38 10.75
C GLY A 202 1.57 9.33 11.75
N GLY A 203 0.62 8.84 12.57
CA GLY A 203 0.02 9.63 13.65
C GLY A 203 1.00 10.02 14.74
N GLU A 204 1.88 9.09 15.15
CA GLU A 204 2.93 9.37 16.14
C GLU A 204 3.92 10.43 15.64
N VAL A 205 4.35 10.33 14.37
CA VAL A 205 5.24 11.31 13.76
C VAL A 205 4.56 12.68 13.62
N ALA A 206 3.29 12.72 13.26
CA ALA A 206 2.51 13.96 13.19
C ALA A 206 2.43 14.63 14.58
N ALA A 207 2.19 13.85 15.63
CA ALA A 207 2.13 14.34 17.02
C ALA A 207 3.46 14.98 17.48
N MET A 208 4.62 14.55 16.95
CA MET A 208 5.92 15.18 17.20
C MET A 208 6.01 16.63 16.74
N ALA A 209 5.15 17.02 15.78
CA ALA A 209 5.00 18.38 15.29
C ALA A 209 3.78 19.12 15.87
N GLY A 210 3.11 18.53 16.88
CA GLY A 210 1.88 19.08 17.47
C GLY A 210 0.63 18.90 16.60
N VAL A 211 0.66 17.99 15.64
CA VAL A 211 -0.43 17.68 14.72
C VAL A 211 -1.06 16.34 15.07
N ASP A 212 -2.39 16.30 15.13
CA ASP A 212 -3.13 15.07 15.34
C ASP A 212 -3.63 14.51 14.01
N LEU A 213 -3.27 13.24 13.73
CA LEU A 213 -3.77 12.45 12.60
C LEU A 213 -4.28 11.10 13.13
N PRO A 214 -5.52 10.71 12.80
CA PRO A 214 -6.15 9.49 13.34
C PRO A 214 -5.72 8.24 12.59
N ILE A 215 -4.42 7.99 12.47
CA ILE A 215 -3.88 6.81 11.81
C ILE A 215 -3.68 5.71 12.85
N LEU A 216 -4.34 4.57 12.65
CA LEU A 216 -4.36 3.45 13.58
C LEU A 216 -3.82 2.16 12.95
N PRO A 217 -3.22 1.25 13.74
CA PRO A 217 -2.81 -0.05 13.22
C PRO A 217 -4.02 -0.96 12.96
N ARG A 218 -4.12 -1.52 11.75
CA ARG A 218 -5.08 -2.56 11.40
C ARG A 218 -4.31 -3.82 11.04
N ARG A 219 -4.26 -4.78 11.97
CA ARG A 219 -3.49 -6.02 11.89
C ARG A 219 -3.99 -6.93 10.75
N GLY A 220 -3.07 -7.62 10.08
CA GLY A 220 -3.38 -8.68 9.12
C GLY A 220 -2.28 -9.73 9.07
N PHE A 221 -2.67 -10.97 8.71
CA PHE A 221 -1.77 -12.10 8.54
C PHE A 221 -1.69 -12.53 7.08
N ILE A 222 -0.53 -13.02 6.70
CA ILE A 222 -0.26 -13.67 5.42
C ILE A 222 0.40 -15.02 5.68
N LEU A 223 -0.01 -16.03 4.92
CA LEU A 223 0.69 -17.31 4.78
C LEU A 223 1.51 -17.31 3.49
N VAL A 224 2.68 -17.95 3.53
CA VAL A 224 3.54 -18.15 2.36
C VAL A 224 3.76 -19.64 2.19
N THR A 225 3.54 -20.13 0.97
CA THR A 225 3.76 -21.55 0.65
C THR A 225 5.23 -21.83 0.28
N GLU A 226 5.59 -23.10 0.27
CA GLU A 226 6.76 -23.57 -0.48
C GLU A 226 6.64 -23.21 -1.96
N PRO A 227 7.75 -23.03 -2.70
CA PRO A 227 7.70 -22.79 -4.13
C PRO A 227 7.04 -23.94 -4.87
N LEU A 228 6.08 -23.63 -5.72
CA LEU A 228 5.40 -24.61 -6.58
C LEU A 228 6.27 -24.93 -7.79
N ARG A 229 6.26 -26.19 -8.22
CA ARG A 229 7.01 -26.66 -9.41
C ARG A 229 6.40 -26.12 -10.70
N GLU A 230 5.08 -25.96 -10.72
CA GLU A 230 4.32 -25.41 -11.84
C GLU A 230 3.41 -24.29 -11.33
N PRO A 231 3.19 -23.24 -12.12
CA PRO A 231 2.33 -22.13 -11.73
C PRO A 231 0.87 -22.58 -11.69
N LEU A 232 0.32 -22.76 -10.48
CA LEU A 232 -1.10 -23.09 -10.27
C LEU A 232 -2.02 -21.89 -10.39
N ILE A 233 -1.49 -20.68 -10.22
CA ILE A 233 -2.23 -19.42 -10.14
C ILE A 233 -1.60 -18.45 -11.12
N ARG A 234 -2.41 -17.93 -12.03
CA ARG A 234 -1.97 -17.06 -13.12
C ARG A 234 -2.16 -15.59 -12.81
N HIS A 235 -3.29 -15.26 -12.21
CA HIS A 235 -3.71 -13.90 -11.88
C HIS A 235 -3.72 -13.69 -10.38
N LYS A 236 -3.92 -12.47 -9.96
CA LYS A 236 -4.34 -12.23 -8.58
C LYS A 236 -5.81 -12.61 -8.43
N VAL A 237 -6.10 -13.59 -7.56
CA VAL A 237 -7.47 -14.08 -7.35
C VAL A 237 -7.93 -13.75 -5.94
N TYR A 238 -9.13 -13.20 -5.82
CA TYR A 238 -9.75 -12.91 -4.53
C TYR A 238 -11.27 -12.93 -4.60
N THR A 239 -11.89 -13.20 -3.45
CA THR A 239 -13.34 -13.27 -3.33
C THR A 239 -13.96 -11.88 -3.26
N ALA A 240 -15.23 -11.77 -3.62
CA ALA A 240 -16.02 -10.53 -3.45
C ALA A 240 -15.99 -10.00 -2.00
N ALA A 241 -15.91 -10.90 -1.01
CA ALA A 241 -15.76 -10.53 0.40
C ALA A 241 -14.51 -9.67 0.65
N TYR A 242 -13.45 -9.79 -0.16
CA TYR A 242 -12.28 -8.91 -0.03
C TYR A 242 -12.64 -7.46 -0.34
N VAL A 243 -13.36 -7.22 -1.44
CA VAL A 243 -13.80 -5.87 -1.86
C VAL A 243 -14.66 -5.24 -0.77
N THR A 244 -15.66 -5.97 -0.25
CA THR A 244 -16.51 -5.50 0.85
C THR A 244 -15.71 -5.18 2.12
N ASN A 245 -14.76 -6.05 2.48
CA ASN A 245 -13.95 -5.87 3.69
C ASN A 245 -12.96 -4.71 3.59
N VAL A 246 -12.53 -4.30 2.40
CA VAL A 246 -11.66 -3.12 2.22
C VAL A 246 -12.37 -1.86 2.72
N ALA A 247 -13.65 -1.71 2.40
CA ALA A 247 -14.47 -0.58 2.80
C ALA A 247 -15.09 -0.71 4.22
N SER A 248 -14.76 -1.76 4.98
CA SER A 248 -15.39 -2.04 6.28
C SER A 248 -14.77 -1.24 7.43
N ASP A 249 -15.64 -0.60 8.20
CA ASP A 249 -15.29 0.08 9.48
C ASP A 249 -15.16 -0.87 10.67
N SER A 250 -15.39 -2.16 10.48
CA SER A 250 -15.33 -3.12 11.57
C SER A 250 -13.97 -3.13 12.26
N ALA A 251 -13.98 -3.07 13.60
CA ALA A 251 -12.78 -3.30 14.41
C ALA A 251 -12.51 -4.80 14.60
N GLY A 252 -13.54 -5.63 14.43
CA GLY A 252 -13.47 -7.07 14.61
C GLY A 252 -12.67 -7.78 13.52
N LEU A 253 -12.45 -9.07 13.74
CA LEU A 253 -11.75 -9.90 12.77
C LEU A 253 -12.61 -10.14 11.53
N GLU A 254 -12.10 -9.73 10.39
CA GLU A 254 -12.61 -10.05 9.06
C GLU A 254 -11.57 -10.85 8.27
N THR A 255 -12.03 -11.80 7.48
CA THR A 255 -11.17 -12.62 6.61
C THR A 255 -11.79 -12.76 5.23
N SER A 256 -10.96 -12.83 4.19
CA SER A 256 -11.37 -13.07 2.81
C SER A 256 -10.30 -13.89 2.10
N GLY A 257 -10.73 -14.70 1.14
CA GLY A 257 -9.79 -15.47 0.31
C GLY A 257 -9.08 -14.53 -0.67
N VAL A 258 -7.76 -14.47 -0.55
CA VAL A 258 -6.85 -13.75 -1.47
C VAL A 258 -5.68 -14.65 -1.75
N VAL A 259 -5.37 -14.86 -3.02
CA VAL A 259 -4.29 -15.75 -3.45
C VAL A 259 -3.47 -15.08 -4.54
N GLU A 260 -2.16 -15.00 -4.32
CA GLU A 260 -1.21 -14.34 -5.21
C GLU A 260 0.02 -15.23 -5.40
N ALA A 261 0.29 -15.66 -6.64
CA ALA A 261 1.55 -16.33 -6.98
C ALA A 261 2.65 -15.30 -7.26
N THR A 262 3.86 -15.62 -6.87
CA THR A 262 5.06 -14.79 -7.12
C THR A 262 5.94 -15.40 -8.20
N PRO A 263 6.83 -14.64 -8.86
CA PRO A 263 7.80 -15.16 -9.81
C PRO A 263 8.73 -16.24 -9.24
N SER A 264 8.96 -16.22 -7.92
CA SER A 264 9.75 -17.25 -7.22
C SER A 264 9.01 -18.58 -7.02
N GLY A 265 7.73 -18.66 -7.45
CA GLY A 265 6.88 -19.84 -7.32
C GLY A 265 6.15 -19.97 -5.99
N THR A 266 6.43 -19.11 -5.00
CA THR A 266 5.67 -19.10 -3.75
C THR A 266 4.27 -18.52 -3.95
N VAL A 267 3.31 -18.94 -3.13
CA VAL A 267 1.97 -18.36 -3.10
C VAL A 267 1.78 -17.61 -1.78
N LEU A 268 1.37 -16.37 -1.88
CA LEU A 268 0.93 -15.56 -0.75
C LEU A 268 -0.59 -15.76 -0.57
N ILE A 269 -0.99 -16.05 0.67
CA ILE A 269 -2.38 -16.32 1.02
C ILE A 269 -2.81 -15.32 2.09
N GLY A 270 -3.79 -14.49 1.76
CA GLY A 270 -4.42 -13.50 2.61
C GLY A 270 -5.95 -13.61 2.49
N ALA A 271 -6.69 -12.68 2.98
CA ALA A 271 -6.25 -11.60 3.83
C ALA A 271 -7.08 -11.60 5.12
N SER A 272 -6.49 -11.17 6.19
CA SER A 272 -7.23 -10.85 7.43
C SER A 272 -7.05 -9.39 7.80
N ARG A 273 -8.00 -8.87 8.62
CA ARG A 273 -7.93 -7.50 9.16
C ARG A 273 -8.67 -7.41 10.48
N GLU A 274 -8.09 -6.70 11.43
CA GLU A 274 -8.66 -6.42 12.75
C GLU A 274 -7.94 -5.25 13.42
N ARG A 275 -8.62 -4.52 14.34
CA ARG A 275 -8.00 -3.42 15.09
C ARG A 275 -7.74 -3.85 16.54
N VAL A 276 -6.54 -4.27 16.82
CA VAL A 276 -6.06 -4.78 18.11
C VAL A 276 -4.77 -4.08 18.56
N GLY A 277 -4.57 -2.84 18.12
CA GLY A 277 -3.32 -2.13 18.34
C GLY A 277 -2.15 -2.79 17.63
N PHE A 278 -0.95 -2.65 18.16
CA PHE A 278 0.28 -3.25 17.63
C PHE A 278 0.55 -4.68 18.15
N ASP A 279 -0.50 -5.44 18.47
CA ASP A 279 -0.37 -6.82 18.90
C ASP A 279 0.13 -7.70 17.74
N ARG A 280 1.32 -8.31 17.91
CA ARG A 280 1.97 -9.21 16.93
C ARG A 280 1.76 -10.70 17.24
N THR A 281 0.96 -11.00 18.26
CA THR A 281 0.71 -12.40 18.63
C THR A 281 0.14 -13.18 17.45
N THR A 282 0.81 -14.29 17.12
CA THR A 282 0.37 -15.17 16.03
C THR A 282 -0.94 -15.84 16.38
N SER A 283 -1.92 -15.73 15.51
CA SER A 283 -3.24 -16.37 15.68
C SER A 283 -3.37 -17.59 14.77
N LEU A 284 -3.15 -18.79 15.32
CA LEU A 284 -3.33 -20.03 14.58
C LEU A 284 -4.76 -20.20 14.03
N PRO A 285 -5.83 -19.84 14.74
CA PRO A 285 -7.19 -19.88 14.18
C PRO A 285 -7.34 -19.01 12.93
N VAL A 286 -6.76 -17.81 12.91
CA VAL A 286 -6.79 -16.94 11.72
C VAL A 286 -6.01 -17.56 10.58
N LEU A 287 -4.79 -18.05 10.82
CA LEU A 287 -3.97 -18.70 9.81
C LEU A 287 -4.67 -19.93 9.20
N SER A 288 -5.28 -20.77 10.06
CA SER A 288 -6.07 -21.92 9.59
C SER A 288 -7.25 -21.50 8.72
N ARG A 289 -7.92 -20.40 9.06
CA ARG A 289 -9.03 -19.86 8.27
C ARG A 289 -8.57 -19.35 6.90
N LEU A 290 -7.44 -18.64 6.83
CA LEU A 290 -6.86 -18.20 5.57
C LEU A 290 -6.48 -19.38 4.68
N ALA A 291 -5.84 -20.41 5.24
CA ALA A 291 -5.50 -21.63 4.52
C ALA A 291 -6.77 -22.33 3.97
N ALA A 292 -7.82 -22.45 4.78
CA ALA A 292 -9.08 -23.05 4.36
C ALA A 292 -9.74 -22.27 3.21
N GLN A 293 -9.74 -20.94 3.27
CA GLN A 293 -10.26 -20.07 2.20
C GLN A 293 -9.46 -20.22 0.90
N ALA A 294 -8.13 -20.31 0.98
CA ALA A 294 -7.28 -20.54 -0.18
C ALA A 294 -7.51 -21.91 -0.82
N VAL A 295 -7.65 -22.98 -0.01
CA VAL A 295 -7.98 -24.33 -0.48
C VAL A 295 -9.38 -24.37 -1.09
N ALA A 296 -10.34 -23.61 -0.55
CA ALA A 296 -11.67 -23.50 -1.13
C ALA A 296 -11.64 -22.86 -2.53
N LEU A 297 -10.74 -21.91 -2.77
CA LEU A 297 -10.53 -21.30 -4.08
C LEU A 297 -9.69 -22.19 -5.02
N PHE A 298 -8.61 -22.78 -4.51
CA PHE A 298 -7.68 -23.62 -5.26
C PHE A 298 -7.45 -24.94 -4.51
N PRO A 299 -8.24 -25.99 -4.77
CA PRO A 299 -8.16 -27.27 -4.05
C PRO A 299 -6.77 -27.93 -4.08
N ALA A 300 -5.98 -27.67 -5.12
CA ALA A 300 -4.61 -28.15 -5.24
C ALA A 300 -3.68 -27.64 -4.13
N LEU A 301 -3.99 -26.49 -3.50
CA LEU A 301 -3.23 -25.97 -2.37
C LEU A 301 -3.33 -26.83 -1.11
N SER A 302 -4.29 -27.77 -1.02
CA SER A 302 -4.40 -28.71 0.11
C SER A 302 -3.17 -29.62 0.28
N ALA A 303 -2.41 -29.85 -0.79
CA ALA A 303 -1.19 -30.66 -0.80
C ALA A 303 0.09 -29.82 -0.63
N VAL A 304 -0.02 -28.48 -0.55
CA VAL A 304 1.11 -27.55 -0.51
C VAL A 304 1.39 -27.13 0.93
N ARG A 305 2.66 -27.09 1.31
CA ARG A 305 3.08 -26.71 2.67
C ARG A 305 3.20 -25.20 2.81
N ALA A 306 2.67 -24.68 3.92
CA ALA A 306 3.03 -23.33 4.35
C ALA A 306 4.43 -23.37 5.01
N ILE A 307 5.34 -22.53 4.53
CA ILE A 307 6.72 -22.46 5.06
C ILE A 307 6.93 -21.23 5.94
N ARG A 308 6.05 -20.24 5.86
CA ARG A 308 6.16 -19.00 6.62
C ARG A 308 4.77 -18.38 6.85
N SER A 309 4.65 -17.69 7.96
CA SER A 309 3.58 -16.70 8.19
C SER A 309 4.18 -15.41 8.71
N TYR A 310 3.53 -14.30 8.42
CA TYR A 310 3.92 -13.01 9.00
C TYR A 310 2.68 -12.15 9.28
N CYS A 311 2.89 -11.19 10.18
CA CYS A 311 1.90 -10.24 10.63
C CYS A 311 2.33 -8.82 10.27
N GLY A 312 1.43 -8.06 9.67
CA GLY A 312 1.63 -6.65 9.35
C GLY A 312 0.51 -5.77 9.91
N PHE A 313 0.76 -4.46 9.87
CA PHE A 313 -0.20 -3.45 10.30
C PHE A 313 -0.46 -2.48 9.16
N ARG A 314 -1.69 -2.47 8.64
CA ARG A 314 -2.11 -1.46 7.69
C ARG A 314 -2.32 -0.14 8.42
N PRO A 315 -1.89 1.00 7.86
CA PRO A 315 -2.16 2.33 8.41
C PRO A 315 -3.62 2.74 8.15
N TYR A 316 -4.54 2.24 8.99
CA TYR A 316 -5.96 2.53 8.90
C TYR A 316 -6.24 4.01 9.12
N CYS A 317 -7.08 4.59 8.27
CA CYS A 317 -7.60 5.94 8.36
C CYS A 317 -9.13 5.88 8.44
N PRO A 318 -9.81 6.62 9.33
CA PRO A 318 -11.25 6.46 9.57
C PRO A 318 -12.16 6.74 8.38
N ASP A 319 -11.71 7.51 7.42
CA ASP A 319 -12.42 7.81 6.17
C ASP A 319 -11.93 6.99 4.97
N HIS A 320 -11.08 5.99 5.21
CA HIS A 320 -10.46 5.11 4.21
C HIS A 320 -9.63 5.81 3.13
N LEU A 321 -9.36 7.12 3.26
CA LEU A 321 -8.52 7.85 2.33
C LEU A 321 -7.13 8.09 2.91
N PRO A 322 -6.06 8.03 2.10
CA PRO A 322 -4.72 8.37 2.56
C PRO A 322 -4.61 9.85 2.93
N VAL A 323 -3.63 10.18 3.74
CA VAL A 323 -3.27 11.56 4.07
C VAL A 323 -2.09 11.95 3.19
N ILE A 324 -2.35 12.80 2.18
CA ILE A 324 -1.35 13.23 1.21
C ILE A 324 -1.41 14.75 1.06
N GLY A 325 -0.30 15.45 1.31
CA GLY A 325 -0.20 16.89 1.09
C GLY A 325 0.56 17.64 2.16
N ALA A 326 0.69 18.95 1.96
CA ALA A 326 1.26 19.87 2.94
C ALA A 326 0.30 20.05 4.12
N ASP A 327 0.84 20.13 5.33
CA ASP A 327 0.06 20.45 6.52
C ASP A 327 -0.06 21.98 6.69
N PRO A 328 -1.27 22.55 6.57
CA PRO A 328 -1.44 23.99 6.69
C PRO A 328 -1.15 24.52 8.10
N ARG A 329 -1.20 23.65 9.11
CA ARG A 329 -0.94 24.00 10.52
C ARG A 329 0.56 24.14 10.82
N VAL A 330 1.42 23.43 10.07
CA VAL A 330 2.87 23.40 10.27
C VAL A 330 3.58 23.52 8.89
N PRO A 331 3.79 24.71 8.36
CA PRO A 331 4.47 24.91 7.08
C PRO A 331 5.82 24.19 7.02
N GLY A 332 6.06 23.47 5.94
CA GLY A 332 7.23 22.62 5.75
C GLY A 332 7.01 21.14 6.20
N LEU A 333 5.89 20.82 6.84
CA LEU A 333 5.49 19.43 7.10
C LEU A 333 4.57 18.92 5.97
N TYR A 334 4.88 17.75 5.45
CA TYR A 334 4.09 17.05 4.45
C TYR A 334 3.75 15.65 4.95
N HIS A 335 2.60 15.10 4.53
CA HIS A 335 2.18 13.77 4.91
C HIS A 335 2.05 12.86 3.69
N ALA A 336 2.45 11.60 3.85
CA ALA A 336 2.36 10.50 2.91
C ALA A 336 2.06 9.20 3.68
N CYS A 337 0.91 9.12 4.34
CA CYS A 337 0.58 8.03 5.26
C CYS A 337 -0.93 7.73 5.25
N GLY A 338 -1.39 6.75 6.05
CA GLY A 338 -2.82 6.41 6.10
C GLY A 338 -3.37 5.64 4.89
N HIS A 339 -2.53 5.04 4.05
CA HIS A 339 -2.93 4.38 2.80
C HIS A 339 -3.60 3.01 2.97
N GLU A 340 -3.82 2.55 4.18
CA GLU A 340 -4.36 1.22 4.49
C GLU A 340 -3.70 0.08 3.68
N GLY A 341 -4.52 -0.73 2.99
CA GLY A 341 -4.05 -1.80 2.11
C GLY A 341 -3.53 -1.33 0.74
N ALA A 342 -3.82 -0.07 0.36
CA ALA A 342 -3.51 0.46 -0.96
C ALA A 342 -2.10 1.06 -1.08
N GLY A 343 -1.33 1.13 0.02
CA GLY A 343 -0.06 1.88 0.06
C GLY A 343 0.98 1.44 -0.97
N ILE A 344 1.01 0.18 -1.35
CA ILE A 344 1.90 -0.31 -2.42
C ILE A 344 1.42 0.25 -3.76
N GLY A 345 0.15 0.04 -4.09
CA GLY A 345 -0.44 0.52 -5.34
C GLY A 345 -0.29 2.04 -5.50
N LEU A 346 -0.54 2.80 -4.44
CA LEU A 346 -0.56 4.27 -4.46
C LEU A 346 0.81 4.94 -4.20
N ALA A 347 1.88 4.18 -3.96
CA ALA A 347 3.18 4.75 -3.64
C ALA A 347 3.73 5.69 -4.73
N PRO A 348 3.76 5.33 -6.02
CA PRO A 348 4.27 6.21 -7.07
C PRO A 348 3.52 7.53 -7.20
N VAL A 349 2.19 7.49 -7.21
CA VAL A 349 1.40 8.72 -7.33
C VAL A 349 1.59 9.62 -6.11
N THR A 350 1.65 9.06 -4.91
CA THR A 350 1.93 9.81 -3.67
C THR A 350 3.27 10.54 -3.78
N GLY A 351 4.31 9.83 -4.21
CA GLY A 351 5.64 10.42 -4.39
C GLY A 351 5.66 11.52 -5.45
N LEU A 352 5.01 11.30 -6.59
CA LEU A 352 4.93 12.29 -7.67
C LEU A 352 4.21 13.56 -7.21
N LEU A 353 3.02 13.43 -6.61
CA LEU A 353 2.22 14.57 -6.19
C LEU A 353 2.95 15.41 -5.13
N LEU A 354 3.60 14.78 -4.15
CA LEU A 354 4.39 15.49 -3.14
C LEU A 354 5.63 16.16 -3.73
N SER A 355 6.30 15.53 -4.71
CA SER A 355 7.46 16.16 -5.37
C SER A 355 7.07 17.44 -6.11
N ARG A 356 5.89 17.48 -6.73
CA ARG A 356 5.36 18.70 -7.37
C ARG A 356 5.06 19.78 -6.35
N LEU A 357 4.40 19.45 -5.24
CA LEU A 357 4.16 20.42 -4.16
C LEU A 357 5.46 21.00 -3.60
N LEU A 358 6.48 20.15 -3.41
CA LEU A 358 7.80 20.59 -2.93
C LEU A 358 8.51 21.53 -3.94
N ALA A 359 8.31 21.28 -5.23
CA ALA A 359 8.83 22.15 -6.31
C ALA A 359 7.99 23.41 -6.54
N GLY A 360 6.88 23.60 -5.82
CA GLY A 360 5.94 24.71 -6.03
C GLY A 360 5.08 24.57 -7.28
N GLU A 361 4.98 23.37 -7.82
CA GLU A 361 4.18 23.05 -9.00
C GLU A 361 2.77 22.62 -8.61
N GLN A 362 1.82 22.72 -9.55
CA GLN A 362 0.47 22.20 -9.36
C GLN A 362 0.47 20.65 -9.49
N PRO A 363 -0.15 19.94 -8.54
CA PRO A 363 -0.33 18.49 -8.65
C PRO A 363 -1.23 18.10 -9.83
N ASP A 364 -1.00 16.91 -10.41
CA ASP A 364 -1.80 16.38 -11.52
C ASP A 364 -3.24 15.99 -11.12
N LEU A 365 -3.49 15.83 -9.83
CA LEU A 365 -4.81 15.49 -9.25
C LEU A 365 -5.15 16.44 -8.10
N ASP A 366 -6.44 16.62 -7.85
CA ASP A 366 -6.92 17.38 -6.70
C ASP A 366 -6.56 16.66 -5.39
N LEU A 367 -5.77 17.32 -4.55
CA LEU A 367 -5.37 16.82 -3.23
C LEU A 367 -6.34 17.23 -2.11
N HIS A 368 -7.39 17.99 -2.40
CA HIS A 368 -8.35 18.44 -1.39
C HIS A 368 -8.97 17.28 -0.57
N PRO A 369 -9.37 16.13 -1.17
CA PRO A 369 -9.91 15.00 -0.42
C PRO A 369 -8.88 14.35 0.54
N PHE A 370 -7.57 14.52 0.29
CA PHE A 370 -6.49 13.85 1.01
C PHE A 370 -5.77 14.74 2.02
N ARG A 371 -6.21 16.00 2.16
CA ARG A 371 -5.51 17.00 3.00
C ARG A 371 -5.45 16.60 4.47
N PRO A 372 -4.36 16.90 5.19
CA PRO A 372 -4.15 16.49 6.58
C PRO A 372 -5.14 17.11 7.59
N ASP A 373 -5.65 18.29 7.31
CA ASP A 373 -6.53 19.05 8.21
C ASP A 373 -8.02 18.70 8.07
N ARG A 374 -8.40 17.76 7.18
CA ARG A 374 -9.78 17.33 7.00
C ARG A 374 -10.41 16.71 8.27
N PHE A 375 -9.59 16.19 9.18
CA PHE A 375 -10.05 15.64 10.45
C PHE A 375 -10.26 16.67 11.55
N ALA A 376 -9.80 17.91 11.39
CA ALA A 376 -9.97 18.96 12.40
C ALA A 376 -11.44 19.32 12.62
N PHE A 377 -12.25 19.22 11.55
CA PHE A 377 -13.68 19.53 11.59
C PHE A 377 -14.55 18.42 12.20
N ALA A 378 -14.05 17.19 12.28
CA ALA A 378 -14.80 16.06 12.84
C ALA A 378 -14.92 16.07 14.37
N ARG A 379 -14.14 16.91 15.08
CA ARG A 379 -14.18 17.03 16.54
C ARG A 379 -15.21 18.02 17.08
N GLU A 380 -15.68 18.95 16.26
CA GLU A 380 -16.69 19.95 16.67
C GLU A 380 -18.14 19.42 16.66
N THR A 381 -18.33 18.19 16.15
CA THR A 381 -19.66 17.56 15.98
C THR A 381 -19.89 16.35 16.90
N ARG A 382 -19.10 16.18 17.98
CA ARG A 382 -19.31 15.12 18.98
C ARG A 382 -19.61 15.68 20.37
#